data_62e604ddadf512a6e379c4e3d3330f54
#
_entry.id   62e604ddadf512a6e379c4e3d3330f54
#
_cell.length_a   1.000
_cell.length_b   1.000
_cell.length_c   1.000
_cell.angle_alpha   90.00
_cell.angle_beta   90.00
_cell.angle_gamma   90.00
#
_symmetry.space_group_name_H-M   'P 1'
#
loop_
_entity.id
_entity.type
_entity.pdbx_description
1 polymer ?
#
loop_
_entity_poly.entity_id
_entity_poly.type
_entity_poly.pdbx_seq_one_letter_code
_entity_poly.pdbx_strand_id
1 'polypeptide(L)'
;MSINICICGGGGLGHVIAGVAAHKGFNVSILTRHPDQWNPSLLIEDCRGNTFSGSLACVTANPAEVIPHSDIVLLCLPGFAIEEELLHIQPFLQEKTCIGSVVSCTGFFFTAYRILGKTASLFGFQRAPFIARVQTYGQKALLLGYKKELQIATVNISKSDILLRTLQEMLDTPVRMLHHFLEASLTNSNPLLPPARLYSLFHTWSRGKAYHEIPGFYNSWDEESSELLIACDNEFQQILKALPVRIEPIPTLLEYYDSYDARSLTRKIRSIIAFKHIPAPMEKTEKGFLPDFKSRYFTEDFPFGLLIIKSIAEVLNICTPNIDKILLWGQDVLNKEYIHEGELKGKDLSETGYINADLFYKLLKN
;
A
#
# COMPACT_ATOMS: atom_id res chain seq x y z
N MET A 1 -12.45 6.02 -28.90
CA MET A 1 -11.33 6.89 -28.47
C MET A 1 -10.47 6.06 -27.53
N SER A 2 -9.16 6.14 -27.67
CA SER A 2 -8.23 5.49 -26.72
C SER A 2 -8.32 6.20 -25.37
N ILE A 3 -8.37 5.44 -24.27
CA ILE A 3 -8.37 5.99 -22.91
C ILE A 3 -6.95 6.44 -22.56
N ASN A 4 -6.82 7.65 -22.05
CA ASN A 4 -5.56 8.23 -21.63
C ASN A 4 -5.31 7.94 -20.14
N ILE A 5 -4.19 7.29 -19.85
CA ILE A 5 -3.82 6.88 -18.49
C ILE A 5 -2.49 7.53 -18.11
N CYS A 6 -2.46 8.27 -17.02
CA CYS A 6 -1.23 8.73 -16.41
C CYS A 6 -0.89 7.87 -15.20
N ILE A 7 0.30 7.30 -15.17
CA ILE A 7 0.82 6.54 -14.04
C ILE A 7 1.84 7.39 -13.30
N CYS A 8 1.53 7.71 -12.04
CA CYS A 8 2.43 8.41 -11.14
C CYS A 8 3.24 7.39 -10.34
N GLY A 9 4.55 7.39 -10.51
CA GLY A 9 5.49 6.55 -9.77
C GLY A 9 6.24 5.52 -10.60
N GLY A 10 7.57 5.53 -10.44
CA GLY A 10 8.53 4.68 -11.14
C GLY A 10 8.93 3.40 -10.38
N GLY A 11 8.08 2.87 -9.51
CA GLY A 11 8.32 1.60 -8.82
C GLY A 11 7.95 0.37 -9.67
N GLY A 12 8.12 -0.83 -9.11
CA GLY A 12 7.80 -2.08 -9.80
C GLY A 12 6.38 -2.14 -10.33
N LEU A 13 5.39 -1.73 -9.54
CA LEU A 13 3.98 -1.69 -9.96
C LEU A 13 3.76 -0.69 -11.10
N GLY A 14 4.33 0.52 -11.01
CA GLY A 14 4.21 1.52 -12.05
C GLY A 14 4.77 1.03 -13.39
N HIS A 15 5.97 0.40 -13.40
CA HIS A 15 6.56 -0.18 -14.61
C HIS A 15 5.67 -1.28 -15.21
N VAL A 16 5.24 -2.25 -14.39
CA VAL A 16 4.47 -3.39 -14.90
C VAL A 16 3.11 -2.94 -15.42
N ILE A 17 2.40 -2.10 -14.68
CA ILE A 17 1.08 -1.59 -15.11
C ILE A 17 1.21 -0.77 -16.39
N ALA A 18 2.22 0.12 -16.47
CA ALA A 18 2.47 0.92 -17.67
C ALA A 18 2.76 0.06 -18.90
N GLY A 19 3.67 -0.91 -18.77
CA GLY A 19 4.07 -1.76 -19.90
C GLY A 19 2.95 -2.66 -20.39
N VAL A 20 2.16 -3.26 -19.45
CA VAL A 20 1.01 -4.11 -19.81
C VAL A 20 -0.09 -3.28 -20.45
N ALA A 21 -0.44 -2.12 -19.90
CA ALA A 21 -1.46 -1.24 -20.43
C ALA A 21 -1.09 -0.70 -21.83
N ALA A 22 0.16 -0.25 -22.01
CA ALA A 22 0.64 0.21 -23.31
C ALA A 22 0.65 -0.91 -24.35
N HIS A 23 1.05 -2.13 -23.97
CA HIS A 23 0.97 -3.30 -24.85
C HIS A 23 -0.45 -3.60 -25.35
N LYS A 24 -1.45 -3.33 -24.52
CA LYS A 24 -2.88 -3.50 -24.85
C LYS A 24 -3.48 -2.32 -25.63
N GLY A 25 -2.67 -1.32 -25.98
CA GLY A 25 -3.08 -0.19 -26.83
C GLY A 25 -3.71 0.98 -26.10
N PHE A 26 -3.61 1.03 -24.77
CA PHE A 26 -3.95 2.23 -24.01
C PHE A 26 -2.91 3.33 -24.25
N ASN A 27 -3.36 4.59 -24.21
CA ASN A 27 -2.46 5.75 -24.29
C ASN A 27 -1.86 6.04 -22.90
N VAL A 28 -0.66 5.53 -22.64
CA VAL A 28 -0.04 5.56 -21.32
C VAL A 28 1.05 6.60 -21.22
N SER A 29 0.92 7.50 -20.26
CA SER A 29 1.97 8.45 -19.87
C SER A 29 2.49 8.12 -18.45
N ILE A 30 3.74 8.48 -18.20
CA ILE A 30 4.41 8.33 -16.89
C ILE A 30 4.73 9.72 -16.34
N LEU A 31 4.27 9.98 -15.13
CA LEU A 31 4.71 11.13 -14.32
C LEU A 31 5.73 10.63 -13.30
N THR A 32 6.99 11.07 -13.42
CA THR A 32 8.11 10.60 -12.61
C THR A 32 9.17 11.68 -12.41
N ARG A 33 9.88 11.64 -11.28
CA ARG A 33 10.97 12.60 -10.98
C ARG A 33 12.22 12.41 -11.85
N HIS A 34 12.34 11.27 -12.54
CA HIS A 34 13.53 10.92 -13.36
C HIS A 34 13.12 10.50 -14.78
N PRO A 35 12.49 11.36 -15.58
CA PRO A 35 12.01 11.02 -16.92
C PRO A 35 13.15 10.67 -17.89
N ASP A 36 14.33 11.26 -17.70
CA ASP A 36 15.55 11.01 -18.46
C ASP A 36 16.06 9.56 -18.40
N GLN A 37 15.65 8.79 -17.38
CA GLN A 37 16.05 7.40 -17.20
C GLN A 37 15.09 6.41 -17.88
N TRP A 38 14.06 6.89 -18.56
CA TRP A 38 13.05 6.04 -19.17
C TRP A 38 13.24 5.91 -20.68
N ASN A 39 13.10 4.70 -21.16
CA ASN A 39 12.98 4.45 -22.60
C ASN A 39 11.56 4.78 -23.08
N PRO A 40 11.37 5.13 -24.35
CA PRO A 40 10.06 5.37 -24.93
C PRO A 40 9.17 4.12 -25.00
N SER A 41 9.72 2.93 -24.72
CA SER A 41 9.00 1.67 -24.60
C SER A 41 9.49 0.85 -23.44
N LEU A 42 8.55 0.12 -22.79
CA LEU A 42 8.83 -0.78 -21.70
C LEU A 42 8.75 -2.23 -22.13
N LEU A 43 9.62 -3.05 -21.56
CA LEU A 43 9.60 -4.50 -21.69
C LEU A 43 9.18 -5.13 -20.35
N ILE A 44 8.10 -5.90 -20.37
CA ILE A 44 7.63 -6.65 -19.20
C ILE A 44 7.71 -8.13 -19.50
N GLU A 45 8.35 -8.87 -18.60
CA GLU A 45 8.45 -10.33 -18.66
C GLU A 45 7.64 -10.94 -17.51
N ASP A 46 6.74 -11.86 -17.82
CA ASP A 46 5.89 -12.45 -16.78
C ASP A 46 6.41 -13.82 -16.30
N CYS A 47 5.83 -14.30 -15.20
CA CYS A 47 6.18 -15.59 -14.59
C CYS A 47 5.74 -16.80 -15.43
N ARG A 48 5.04 -16.60 -16.57
CA ARG A 48 4.60 -17.65 -17.51
C ARG A 48 5.49 -17.68 -18.76
N GLY A 49 6.50 -16.80 -18.85
CA GLY A 49 7.39 -16.67 -20.00
C GLY A 49 6.86 -15.78 -21.11
N ASN A 50 5.76 -15.05 -20.90
CA ASN A 50 5.25 -14.09 -21.87
C ASN A 50 6.03 -12.77 -21.76
N THR A 51 6.16 -12.10 -22.90
CA THR A 51 6.80 -10.80 -22.99
C THR A 51 5.81 -9.78 -23.56
N PHE A 52 5.64 -8.66 -22.83
CA PHE A 52 4.81 -7.53 -23.24
C PHE A 52 5.73 -6.37 -23.58
N SER A 53 5.55 -5.78 -24.76
CA SER A 53 6.24 -4.55 -25.15
C SER A 53 5.21 -3.49 -25.48
N GLY A 54 5.32 -2.32 -24.88
CA GLY A 54 4.39 -1.21 -25.09
C GLY A 54 5.12 0.12 -25.15
N SER A 55 4.74 0.96 -26.13
CA SER A 55 5.26 2.33 -26.26
C SER A 55 4.52 3.29 -25.35
N LEU A 56 5.26 4.14 -24.64
CA LEU A 56 4.74 5.19 -23.79
C LEU A 56 4.44 6.42 -24.63
N ALA A 57 3.30 7.08 -24.38
CA ALA A 57 2.91 8.30 -25.05
C ALA A 57 3.76 9.50 -24.62
N CYS A 58 4.04 9.56 -23.33
CA CYS A 58 4.86 10.61 -22.73
C CYS A 58 5.53 10.10 -21.44
N VAL A 59 6.74 10.57 -21.17
CA VAL A 59 7.40 10.41 -19.86
C VAL A 59 7.92 11.77 -19.45
N THR A 60 7.43 12.29 -18.32
CA THR A 60 7.73 13.65 -17.89
C THR A 60 7.78 13.80 -16.37
N ALA A 61 8.42 14.85 -15.89
CA ALA A 61 8.32 15.32 -14.51
C ALA A 61 7.30 16.48 -14.35
N ASN A 62 6.77 17.00 -15.47
CA ASN A 62 5.85 18.13 -15.48
C ASN A 62 4.39 17.66 -15.59
N PRO A 63 3.58 17.78 -14.52
CA PRO A 63 2.19 17.33 -14.54
C PRO A 63 1.32 18.08 -15.57
N ALA A 64 1.67 19.32 -15.92
CA ALA A 64 0.92 20.10 -16.90
C ALA A 64 0.89 19.48 -18.30
N GLU A 65 1.87 18.62 -18.63
CA GLU A 65 1.96 17.95 -19.93
C GLU A 65 1.05 16.74 -20.06
N VAL A 66 0.69 16.11 -18.95
CA VAL A 66 -0.01 14.80 -18.98
C VAL A 66 -1.35 14.81 -18.22
N ILE A 67 -1.45 15.46 -17.08
CA ILE A 67 -2.64 15.40 -16.20
C ILE A 67 -3.90 16.00 -16.87
N PRO A 68 -3.86 17.17 -17.57
CA PRO A 68 -5.06 17.76 -18.20
C PRO A 68 -5.71 16.86 -19.25
N HIS A 69 -4.95 15.94 -19.82
CA HIS A 69 -5.38 15.04 -20.89
C HIS A 69 -5.74 13.63 -20.41
N SER A 70 -5.54 13.34 -19.12
CA SER A 70 -5.73 12.01 -18.53
C SER A 70 -7.19 11.76 -18.16
N ASP A 71 -7.74 10.63 -18.60
CA ASP A 71 -9.03 10.12 -18.13
C ASP A 71 -8.87 9.39 -16.79
N ILE A 72 -7.73 8.72 -16.61
CA ILE A 72 -7.37 8.01 -15.37
C ILE A 72 -5.96 8.45 -14.93
N VAL A 73 -5.82 8.84 -13.68
CA VAL A 73 -4.54 9.04 -13.01
C VAL A 73 -4.37 7.94 -11.96
N LEU A 74 -3.32 7.14 -12.08
CA LEU A 74 -3.08 6.00 -11.20
C LEU A 74 -1.82 6.17 -10.37
N LEU A 75 -1.99 6.34 -9.06
CA LEU A 75 -0.89 6.49 -8.11
C LEU A 75 -0.30 5.11 -7.77
N CYS A 76 0.90 4.83 -8.25
CA CYS A 76 1.70 3.65 -7.92
C CYS A 76 2.81 4.02 -6.92
N LEU A 77 2.42 4.64 -5.82
CA LEU A 77 3.29 5.29 -4.86
C LEU A 77 3.18 4.67 -3.46
N PRO A 78 4.23 4.77 -2.65
CA PRO A 78 4.13 4.50 -1.22
C PRO A 78 3.29 5.58 -0.51
N GLY A 79 2.76 5.23 0.68
CA GLY A 79 1.86 6.09 1.44
C GLY A 79 2.43 7.50 1.70
N PHE A 80 3.70 7.59 2.05
CA PHE A 80 4.38 8.87 2.33
C PHE A 80 4.52 9.80 1.11
N ALA A 81 4.38 9.29 -0.11
CA ALA A 81 4.48 10.08 -1.34
C ALA A 81 3.12 10.49 -1.93
N ILE A 82 2.02 9.95 -1.41
CA ILE A 82 0.68 10.19 -1.96
C ILE A 82 0.26 11.64 -1.80
N GLU A 83 0.48 12.23 -0.62
CA GLU A 83 0.09 13.60 -0.33
C GLU A 83 0.81 14.60 -1.24
N GLU A 84 2.13 14.51 -1.32
CA GLU A 84 2.96 15.36 -2.16
C GLU A 84 2.54 15.28 -3.63
N GLU A 85 2.32 14.05 -4.12
CA GLU A 85 1.91 13.87 -5.52
C GLU A 85 0.50 14.39 -5.79
N LEU A 86 -0.45 14.21 -4.87
CA LEU A 86 -1.80 14.79 -5.02
C LEU A 86 -1.76 16.30 -5.06
N LEU A 87 -0.96 16.96 -4.22
CA LEU A 87 -0.76 18.41 -4.25
C LEU A 87 -0.10 18.86 -5.56
N HIS A 88 0.85 18.06 -6.08
CA HIS A 88 1.56 18.36 -7.32
C HIS A 88 0.64 18.30 -8.55
N ILE A 89 -0.26 17.32 -8.61
CA ILE A 89 -1.17 17.13 -9.76
C ILE A 89 -2.47 17.94 -9.64
N GLN A 90 -2.90 18.31 -8.43
CA GLN A 90 -4.18 19.00 -8.16
C GLN A 90 -4.47 20.18 -9.08
N PRO A 91 -3.53 21.10 -9.36
CA PRO A 91 -3.80 22.28 -10.21
C PRO A 91 -4.16 21.96 -11.66
N PHE A 92 -3.87 20.74 -12.12
CA PHE A 92 -4.00 20.31 -13.51
C PHE A 92 -5.15 19.31 -13.71
N LEU A 93 -5.79 18.84 -12.65
CA LEU A 93 -6.86 17.86 -12.70
C LEU A 93 -8.11 18.43 -13.37
N GLN A 94 -8.76 17.61 -14.18
CA GLN A 94 -10.07 17.91 -14.74
C GLN A 94 -11.17 17.27 -13.90
N GLU A 95 -12.36 17.86 -13.89
CA GLU A 95 -13.52 17.35 -13.13
C GLU A 95 -13.87 15.88 -13.46
N LYS A 96 -13.64 15.48 -14.71
CA LYS A 96 -13.92 14.11 -15.19
C LYS A 96 -12.82 13.08 -14.87
N THR A 97 -11.66 13.52 -14.42
CA THR A 97 -10.50 12.64 -14.20
C THR A 97 -10.76 11.70 -13.03
N CYS A 98 -10.64 10.39 -13.27
CA CYS A 98 -10.69 9.39 -12.19
C CYS A 98 -9.30 9.19 -11.60
N ILE A 99 -9.15 9.35 -10.28
CA ILE A 99 -7.87 9.24 -9.58
C ILE A 99 -7.88 7.96 -8.76
N GLY A 100 -6.92 7.09 -9.02
CA GLY A 100 -6.80 5.80 -8.35
C GLY A 100 -5.51 5.60 -7.59
N SER A 101 -5.52 4.69 -6.60
CA SER A 101 -4.31 4.28 -5.87
C SER A 101 -4.12 2.77 -5.88
N VAL A 102 -2.87 2.36 -6.04
CA VAL A 102 -2.41 0.98 -5.94
C VAL A 102 -1.34 0.90 -4.83
N VAL A 103 -1.69 0.59 -3.60
CA VAL A 103 -2.94 0.14 -2.99
C VAL A 103 -3.58 1.26 -2.14
N SER A 104 -4.80 1.05 -1.60
CA SER A 104 -5.52 2.11 -0.87
C SER A 104 -5.38 2.05 0.65
N CYS A 105 -4.80 0.99 1.20
CA CYS A 105 -4.63 0.82 2.65
C CYS A 105 -3.62 1.78 3.30
N THR A 106 -3.03 2.67 2.50
CA THR A 106 -2.11 3.73 2.91
C THR A 106 -2.81 5.06 3.27
N GLY A 107 -4.12 5.04 3.51
CA GLY A 107 -4.92 6.23 3.80
C GLY A 107 -5.34 7.04 2.57
N PHE A 108 -5.17 6.51 1.37
CA PHE A 108 -5.38 7.22 0.09
C PHE A 108 -6.71 7.97 0.02
N PHE A 109 -7.85 7.33 0.31
CA PHE A 109 -9.16 7.96 0.18
C PHE A 109 -9.31 9.17 1.11
N PHE A 110 -8.80 9.09 2.33
CA PHE A 110 -8.83 10.17 3.30
C PHE A 110 -7.93 11.34 2.87
N THR A 111 -6.70 11.04 2.45
CA THR A 111 -5.75 12.04 1.98
C THR A 111 -6.26 12.73 0.70
N ALA A 112 -6.77 11.95 -0.26
CA ALA A 112 -7.34 12.49 -1.49
C ALA A 112 -8.58 13.35 -1.23
N TYR A 113 -9.48 12.93 -0.36
CA TYR A 113 -10.63 13.74 0.04
C TYR A 113 -10.22 15.07 0.70
N ARG A 114 -9.22 15.05 1.57
CA ARG A 114 -8.70 16.24 2.24
C ARG A 114 -8.11 17.25 1.27
N ILE A 115 -7.38 16.78 0.25
CA ILE A 115 -6.67 17.62 -0.72
C ILE A 115 -7.59 18.06 -1.87
N LEU A 116 -8.29 17.12 -2.47
CA LEU A 116 -9.05 17.32 -3.71
C LEU A 116 -10.51 17.72 -3.45
N GLY A 117 -10.99 17.54 -2.24
CA GLY A 117 -12.36 17.89 -1.86
C GLY A 117 -13.37 16.77 -2.14
N LYS A 118 -14.64 17.07 -1.76
CA LYS A 118 -15.74 16.11 -1.74
C LYS A 118 -16.24 15.65 -3.12
N THR A 119 -15.91 16.36 -4.19
CA THR A 119 -16.38 16.05 -5.56
C THR A 119 -15.39 15.21 -6.37
N ALA A 120 -14.20 14.94 -5.84
CA ALA A 120 -13.18 14.18 -6.55
C ALA A 120 -13.65 12.74 -6.84
N SER A 121 -13.47 12.29 -8.08
CA SER A 121 -13.76 10.93 -8.54
C SER A 121 -12.60 10.01 -8.18
N LEU A 122 -12.77 9.21 -7.12
CA LEU A 122 -11.70 8.39 -6.56
C LEU A 122 -11.98 6.90 -6.72
N PHE A 123 -10.94 6.10 -6.97
CA PHE A 123 -11.00 4.65 -6.84
C PHE A 123 -9.72 4.10 -6.22
N GLY A 124 -9.80 2.90 -5.66
CA GLY A 124 -8.62 2.34 -5.03
C GLY A 124 -8.65 0.83 -4.96
N PHE A 125 -7.48 0.23 -5.20
CA PHE A 125 -7.31 -1.21 -5.10
C PHE A 125 -7.14 -1.63 -3.65
N GLN A 126 -7.85 -2.69 -3.26
CA GLN A 126 -7.66 -3.29 -1.94
C GLN A 126 -6.26 -3.93 -1.83
N ARG A 127 -5.77 -4.55 -2.90
CA ARG A 127 -4.46 -5.21 -2.97
C ARG A 127 -3.78 -4.91 -4.30
N ALA A 128 -2.45 -4.99 -4.31
CA ALA A 128 -1.67 -4.84 -5.53
C ALA A 128 -2.06 -5.89 -6.59
N PRO A 129 -2.25 -5.50 -7.87
CA PRO A 129 -2.67 -6.41 -8.94
C PRO A 129 -1.60 -7.45 -9.27
N PHE A 130 -0.35 -7.11 -9.09
CA PHE A 130 0.79 -7.95 -9.45
C PHE A 130 1.83 -8.02 -8.35
N ILE A 131 2.62 -9.09 -8.33
CA ILE A 131 3.94 -9.09 -7.71
C ILE A 131 4.90 -8.59 -8.78
N ALA A 132 5.49 -7.42 -8.57
CA ALA A 132 6.29 -6.71 -9.57
C ALA A 132 7.68 -6.35 -9.04
N ARG A 133 8.69 -6.41 -9.93
CA ARG A 133 10.06 -5.97 -9.63
C ARG A 133 10.67 -5.25 -10.84
N VAL A 134 11.30 -4.13 -10.60
CA VAL A 134 12.14 -3.48 -11.63
C VAL A 134 13.39 -4.32 -11.82
N GLN A 135 13.71 -4.65 -13.06
CA GLN A 135 14.97 -5.29 -13.45
C GLN A 135 15.96 -4.23 -13.93
N THR A 136 15.51 -3.34 -14.82
CA THR A 136 16.26 -2.17 -15.27
C THR A 136 15.32 -0.98 -15.26
N TYR A 137 15.66 0.02 -14.47
CA TYR A 137 14.78 1.19 -14.27
C TYR A 137 14.48 1.88 -15.61
N GLY A 138 13.21 2.23 -15.81
CA GLY A 138 12.73 2.87 -17.03
C GLY A 138 12.73 1.99 -18.29
N GLN A 139 13.13 0.70 -18.21
CA GLN A 139 13.33 -0.15 -19.38
C GLN A 139 12.64 -1.50 -19.26
N LYS A 140 12.94 -2.25 -18.18
CA LYS A 140 12.48 -3.63 -18.00
C LYS A 140 12.00 -3.89 -16.58
N ALA A 141 10.86 -4.57 -16.47
CA ALA A 141 10.33 -5.05 -15.20
C ALA A 141 9.80 -6.49 -15.30
N LEU A 142 9.71 -7.16 -14.15
CA LEU A 142 9.25 -8.53 -14.01
C LEU A 142 7.88 -8.54 -13.33
N LEU A 143 6.93 -9.24 -13.93
CA LEU A 143 5.64 -9.59 -13.37
C LEU A 143 5.73 -11.01 -12.81
N LEU A 144 5.98 -11.11 -11.51
CA LEU A 144 6.27 -12.38 -10.83
C LEU A 144 5.03 -13.14 -10.34
N GLY A 145 3.86 -12.54 -10.41
CA GLY A 145 2.63 -13.21 -10.02
C GLY A 145 1.39 -12.37 -10.28
N TYR A 146 0.32 -13.05 -10.70
CA TYR A 146 -1.00 -12.51 -10.94
C TYR A 146 -1.92 -12.77 -9.76
N LYS A 147 -2.95 -11.93 -9.61
CA LYS A 147 -4.11 -12.21 -8.77
C LYS A 147 -5.18 -12.95 -9.58
N LYS A 148 -6.02 -13.74 -8.91
CA LYS A 148 -7.18 -14.37 -9.54
C LYS A 148 -8.30 -13.36 -9.84
N GLU A 149 -8.46 -12.39 -8.94
CA GLU A 149 -9.44 -11.32 -8.98
C GLU A 149 -8.85 -10.09 -8.29
N LEU A 150 -9.19 -8.91 -8.77
CA LEU A 150 -8.88 -7.62 -8.17
C LEU A 150 -10.16 -7.03 -7.57
N GLN A 151 -10.00 -6.35 -6.45
CA GLN A 151 -11.09 -5.69 -5.76
C GLN A 151 -10.79 -4.20 -5.67
N ILE A 152 -11.75 -3.38 -6.09
CA ILE A 152 -11.66 -1.92 -6.01
C ILE A 152 -12.87 -1.34 -5.32
N ALA A 153 -12.67 -0.22 -4.66
CA ALA A 153 -13.75 0.64 -4.19
C ALA A 153 -13.72 1.98 -4.90
N THR A 154 -14.85 2.67 -4.94
CA THR A 154 -14.99 3.98 -5.58
C THR A 154 -15.66 4.99 -4.66
N VAL A 155 -15.37 6.26 -4.88
CA VAL A 155 -16.06 7.41 -4.29
C VAL A 155 -16.35 8.41 -5.43
N ASN A 156 -17.60 8.86 -5.57
CA ASN A 156 -18.05 9.82 -6.57
C ASN A 156 -17.84 9.43 -8.05
N ILE A 157 -17.79 8.14 -8.37
CA ILE A 157 -17.71 7.68 -9.76
C ILE A 157 -19.06 7.19 -10.24
N SER A 158 -19.71 7.97 -11.09
CA SER A 158 -21.06 7.64 -11.61
C SER A 158 -21.06 6.51 -12.67
N LYS A 159 -19.97 6.34 -13.41
CA LYS A 159 -19.81 5.32 -14.47
C LYS A 159 -18.84 4.23 -14.05
N SER A 160 -19.08 3.65 -12.90
CA SER A 160 -18.20 2.61 -12.32
C SER A 160 -18.05 1.37 -13.22
N ASP A 161 -19.08 0.99 -13.97
CA ASP A 161 -19.00 -0.13 -14.92
C ASP A 161 -18.02 0.09 -16.07
N ILE A 162 -17.85 1.34 -16.51
CA ILE A 162 -16.85 1.68 -17.53
C ILE A 162 -15.45 1.56 -16.91
N LEU A 163 -15.26 2.10 -15.71
CA LEU A 163 -13.99 2.00 -15.00
C LEU A 163 -13.61 0.53 -14.75
N LEU A 164 -14.55 -0.30 -14.27
CA LEU A 164 -14.30 -1.73 -14.03
C LEU A 164 -13.83 -2.44 -15.30
N ARG A 165 -14.57 -2.26 -16.41
CA ARG A 165 -14.19 -2.86 -17.70
C ARG A 165 -12.83 -2.38 -18.17
N THR A 166 -12.54 -1.07 -18.06
CA THR A 166 -11.26 -0.50 -18.43
C THR A 166 -10.11 -1.10 -17.62
N LEU A 167 -10.27 -1.20 -16.29
CA LEU A 167 -9.24 -1.78 -15.41
C LEU A 167 -9.08 -3.28 -15.67
N GLN A 168 -10.16 -4.01 -15.91
CA GLN A 168 -10.12 -5.43 -16.25
C GLN A 168 -9.37 -5.68 -17.57
N GLU A 169 -9.67 -4.89 -18.61
CA GLU A 169 -8.98 -4.96 -19.89
C GLU A 169 -7.50 -4.58 -19.75
N MET A 170 -7.21 -3.49 -19.04
CA MET A 170 -5.87 -2.99 -18.82
C MET A 170 -4.98 -3.99 -18.08
N LEU A 171 -5.51 -4.64 -17.02
CA LEU A 171 -4.72 -5.48 -16.11
C LEU A 171 -4.83 -6.98 -16.42
N ASP A 172 -5.65 -7.37 -17.40
CA ASP A 172 -5.91 -8.76 -17.80
C ASP A 172 -6.34 -9.65 -16.62
N THR A 173 -7.12 -9.10 -15.72
CA THR A 173 -7.58 -9.75 -14.50
C THR A 173 -8.99 -9.29 -14.17
N PRO A 174 -9.92 -10.20 -13.80
CA PRO A 174 -11.26 -9.82 -13.37
C PRO A 174 -11.22 -8.78 -12.25
N VAL A 175 -12.07 -7.75 -12.36
CA VAL A 175 -12.15 -6.67 -11.34
C VAL A 175 -13.57 -6.64 -10.77
N ARG A 176 -13.67 -6.75 -9.45
CA ARG A 176 -14.92 -6.67 -8.69
C ARG A 176 -15.02 -5.37 -7.92
N MET A 177 -16.21 -4.77 -7.92
CA MET A 177 -16.52 -3.61 -7.09
C MET A 177 -16.77 -4.03 -5.65
N LEU A 178 -16.16 -3.34 -4.71
CA LEU A 178 -16.46 -3.38 -3.28
C LEU A 178 -17.63 -2.43 -2.98
N HIS A 179 -18.39 -2.71 -1.93
CA HIS A 179 -19.56 -1.91 -1.56
C HIS A 179 -19.20 -0.57 -0.92
N HIS A 180 -18.06 -0.52 -0.23
CA HIS A 180 -17.65 0.67 0.49
C HIS A 180 -16.13 0.90 0.39
N PHE A 181 -15.68 2.15 0.33
CA PHE A 181 -14.25 2.48 0.21
C PHE A 181 -13.43 1.99 1.41
N LEU A 182 -14.02 1.84 2.58
CA LEU A 182 -13.34 1.27 3.75
C LEU A 182 -12.89 -0.18 3.52
N GLU A 183 -13.57 -0.95 2.68
CA GLU A 183 -13.15 -2.32 2.35
C GLU A 183 -11.83 -2.35 1.56
N ALA A 184 -11.52 -1.29 0.81
CA ALA A 184 -10.24 -1.12 0.15
C ALA A 184 -9.19 -0.45 1.05
N SER A 185 -9.62 0.40 1.98
CA SER A 185 -8.74 1.15 2.89
C SER A 185 -8.29 0.31 4.09
N LEU A 186 -9.14 -0.61 4.56
CA LEU A 186 -8.90 -1.43 5.73
C LEU A 186 -8.52 -2.85 5.32
N THR A 187 -7.28 -3.21 5.51
CA THR A 187 -6.78 -4.57 5.33
C THR A 187 -5.88 -4.94 6.50
N ASN A 188 -5.88 -6.20 6.87
CA ASN A 188 -5.12 -6.65 8.05
C ASN A 188 -3.75 -7.24 7.71
N SER A 189 -3.50 -7.75 6.50
CA SER A 189 -2.23 -8.42 6.22
C SER A 189 -1.07 -7.44 6.06
N ASN A 190 -1.19 -6.43 5.19
CA ASN A 190 -0.08 -5.49 4.95
C ASN A 190 0.20 -4.57 6.14
N PRO A 191 -0.81 -3.94 6.79
CA PRO A 191 -0.54 -3.03 7.90
C PRO A 191 -0.11 -3.71 9.20
N LEU A 192 -0.52 -4.97 9.45
CA LEU A 192 -0.25 -5.64 10.72
C LEU A 192 0.97 -6.57 10.67
N LEU A 193 1.13 -7.34 9.58
CA LEU A 193 2.11 -8.42 9.54
C LEU A 193 3.56 -7.91 9.60
N PRO A 194 4.00 -6.91 8.79
CA PRO A 194 5.37 -6.42 8.88
C PRO A 194 5.68 -5.76 10.23
N PRO A 195 4.85 -4.86 10.80
CA PRO A 195 5.13 -4.26 12.09
C PRO A 195 5.20 -5.27 13.23
N ALA A 196 4.29 -6.26 13.28
CA ALA A 196 4.34 -7.33 14.28
C ALA A 196 5.64 -8.14 14.17
N ARG A 197 6.08 -8.44 12.94
CA ARG A 197 7.34 -9.16 12.72
C ARG A 197 8.56 -8.34 13.10
N LEU A 198 8.59 -7.06 12.75
CA LEU A 198 9.70 -6.17 13.13
C LEU A 198 9.82 -6.04 14.63
N TYR A 199 8.70 -5.92 15.31
CA TYR A 199 8.66 -5.91 16.78
C TYR A 199 9.27 -7.21 17.33
N SER A 200 8.80 -8.37 16.91
CA SER A 200 9.31 -9.67 17.38
C SER A 200 10.81 -9.85 17.09
N LEU A 201 11.31 -9.35 15.96
CA LEU A 201 12.73 -9.44 15.60
C LEU A 201 13.64 -8.52 16.41
N PHE A 202 13.15 -7.30 16.73
CA PHE A 202 14.04 -6.23 17.15
C PHE A 202 13.68 -5.57 18.48
N HIS A 203 12.57 -5.92 19.15
CA HIS A 203 12.17 -5.25 20.40
C HIS A 203 13.19 -5.41 21.53
N THR A 204 13.97 -6.50 21.52
CA THR A 204 15.05 -6.73 22.50
C THR A 204 16.42 -6.20 22.05
N TRP A 205 16.49 -5.62 20.85
CA TRP A 205 17.74 -5.07 20.35
C TRP A 205 18.16 -3.82 21.13
N SER A 206 19.43 -3.74 21.49
CA SER A 206 20.03 -2.56 22.12
C SER A 206 20.98 -1.85 21.17
N ARG A 207 20.99 -0.52 21.20
CA ARG A 207 21.82 0.32 20.32
C ARG A 207 23.28 -0.15 20.32
N GLY A 208 23.82 -0.37 19.12
CA GLY A 208 25.22 -0.77 18.91
C GLY A 208 25.48 -2.28 18.99
N LYS A 209 24.51 -3.11 19.35
CA LYS A 209 24.66 -4.56 19.33
C LYS A 209 24.44 -5.08 17.90
N ALA A 210 25.53 -5.51 17.26
CA ALA A 210 25.46 -6.09 15.91
C ALA A 210 25.03 -7.57 15.94
N TYR A 211 24.27 -7.96 14.93
CA TYR A 211 23.96 -9.36 14.64
C TYR A 211 25.09 -9.97 13.79
N HIS A 212 25.36 -11.25 13.95
CA HIS A 212 26.35 -11.96 13.15
C HIS A 212 25.84 -12.30 11.75
N GLU A 213 24.54 -12.51 11.61
CA GLU A 213 23.86 -12.85 10.36
C GLU A 213 22.51 -12.11 10.24
N ILE A 214 22.02 -11.98 9.00
CA ILE A 214 20.70 -11.39 8.74
C ILE A 214 19.65 -12.48 8.90
N PRO A 215 18.72 -12.36 9.87
CA PRO A 215 17.62 -13.30 9.97
C PRO A 215 16.70 -13.19 8.74
N GLY A 216 16.10 -14.28 8.35
CA GLY A 216 15.07 -14.23 7.33
C GLY A 216 13.81 -13.55 7.87
N PHE A 217 13.19 -12.69 7.07
CA PHE A 217 12.01 -11.96 7.55
C PHE A 217 10.83 -12.91 7.82
N TYR A 218 10.54 -13.81 6.89
CA TYR A 218 9.43 -14.75 7.01
C TYR A 218 9.87 -16.20 7.27
N ASN A 219 11.00 -16.64 6.74
CA ASN A 219 11.44 -18.03 6.90
C ASN A 219 11.94 -18.35 8.33
N SER A 220 12.31 -17.33 9.11
CA SER A 220 12.60 -17.46 10.56
C SER A 220 11.43 -17.01 11.46
N TRP A 221 10.20 -16.94 10.91
CA TRP A 221 8.99 -16.60 11.66
C TRP A 221 8.77 -17.60 12.80
N ASP A 222 8.33 -17.14 13.98
CA ASP A 222 8.13 -17.96 15.17
C ASP A 222 6.70 -17.87 15.73
N GLU A 223 6.40 -18.67 16.72
CA GLU A 223 5.07 -18.70 17.33
C GLU A 223 4.76 -17.40 18.08
N GLU A 224 5.74 -16.77 18.72
CA GLU A 224 5.58 -15.45 19.39
C GLU A 224 5.16 -14.37 18.40
N SER A 225 5.78 -14.33 17.22
CA SER A 225 5.36 -13.45 16.10
C SER A 225 3.91 -13.71 15.69
N SER A 226 3.50 -14.97 15.62
CA SER A 226 2.13 -15.36 15.27
C SER A 226 1.12 -14.98 16.35
N GLU A 227 1.45 -15.19 17.63
CA GLU A 227 0.59 -14.80 18.76
C GLU A 227 0.35 -13.29 18.78
N LEU A 228 1.40 -12.49 18.63
CA LEU A 228 1.28 -11.03 18.56
C LEU A 228 0.46 -10.59 17.33
N LEU A 229 0.69 -11.21 16.18
CA LEU A 229 -0.06 -10.89 14.96
C LEU A 229 -1.54 -11.23 15.10
N ILE A 230 -1.89 -12.38 15.70
CA ILE A 230 -3.28 -12.77 15.99
C ILE A 230 -3.92 -11.80 16.97
N ALA A 231 -3.19 -11.37 18.01
CA ALA A 231 -3.70 -10.39 18.96
C ALA A 231 -4.02 -9.05 18.29
N CYS A 232 -3.13 -8.54 17.44
CA CYS A 232 -3.38 -7.32 16.65
C CYS A 232 -4.56 -7.50 15.66
N ASP A 233 -4.69 -8.67 15.03
CA ASP A 233 -5.80 -8.95 14.14
C ASP A 233 -7.14 -9.00 14.89
N ASN A 234 -7.17 -9.55 16.09
CA ASN A 234 -8.37 -9.53 16.94
C ASN A 234 -8.81 -8.09 17.29
N GLU A 235 -7.87 -7.18 17.55
CA GLU A 235 -8.14 -5.76 17.74
C GLU A 235 -8.69 -5.13 16.46
N PHE A 236 -8.08 -5.43 15.32
CA PHE A 236 -8.56 -4.99 14.01
C PHE A 236 -9.99 -5.47 13.72
N GLN A 237 -10.32 -6.73 14.03
CA GLN A 237 -11.67 -7.27 13.86
C GLN A 237 -12.69 -6.56 14.76
N GLN A 238 -12.29 -6.08 15.95
CA GLN A 238 -13.16 -5.26 16.81
C GLN A 238 -13.41 -3.89 16.17
N ILE A 239 -12.42 -3.27 15.57
CA ILE A 239 -12.58 -2.01 14.83
C ILE A 239 -13.58 -2.19 13.70
N LEU A 240 -13.47 -3.27 12.89
CA LEU A 240 -14.41 -3.54 11.80
C LEU A 240 -15.85 -3.69 12.28
N LYS A 241 -16.07 -4.36 13.42
CA LYS A 241 -17.41 -4.52 14.02
C LYS A 241 -18.01 -3.21 14.54
N ALA A 242 -17.17 -2.25 14.92
CA ALA A 242 -17.59 -0.95 15.44
C ALA A 242 -17.81 0.10 14.33
N LEU A 243 -17.51 -0.20 13.07
CA LEU A 243 -17.73 0.74 11.97
C LEU A 243 -19.20 1.14 11.86
N PRO A 244 -19.53 2.43 11.69
CA PRO A 244 -20.89 2.92 11.57
C PRO A 244 -21.53 2.65 10.20
N VAL A 245 -20.88 1.86 9.36
CA VAL A 245 -21.32 1.47 8.01
C VAL A 245 -21.18 -0.04 7.82
N ARG A 246 -22.04 -0.59 6.98
CA ARG A 246 -21.90 -2.00 6.57
C ARG A 246 -20.81 -2.15 5.54
N ILE A 247 -19.90 -3.10 5.79
CA ILE A 247 -18.88 -3.55 4.85
C ILE A 247 -18.96 -5.07 4.68
N GLU A 248 -18.41 -5.59 3.59
CA GLU A 248 -18.18 -7.03 3.47
C GLU A 248 -17.15 -7.48 4.52
N PRO A 249 -17.30 -8.68 5.08
CA PRO A 249 -16.35 -9.20 6.07
C PRO A 249 -14.92 -9.26 5.50
N ILE A 250 -13.98 -8.64 6.20
CA ILE A 250 -12.56 -8.86 5.95
C ILE A 250 -12.15 -10.08 6.80
N PRO A 251 -11.66 -11.16 6.17
CA PRO A 251 -11.34 -12.38 6.91
C PRO A 251 -10.25 -12.13 7.96
N THR A 252 -10.29 -12.87 9.04
CA THR A 252 -9.19 -12.89 10.01
C THR A 252 -7.90 -13.36 9.33
N LEU A 253 -6.74 -13.03 9.90
CA LEU A 253 -5.47 -13.52 9.37
C LEU A 253 -5.34 -15.04 9.47
N LEU A 254 -5.97 -15.67 10.46
CA LEU A 254 -6.05 -17.13 10.53
C LEU A 254 -6.82 -17.70 9.33
N GLU A 255 -7.99 -17.16 9.01
CA GLU A 255 -8.77 -17.57 7.82
C GLU A 255 -8.01 -17.27 6.53
N TYR A 256 -7.42 -16.08 6.41
CA TYR A 256 -6.68 -15.66 5.20
C TYR A 256 -5.49 -16.57 4.88
N TYR A 257 -4.83 -17.11 5.92
CA TYR A 257 -3.68 -18.01 5.79
C TYR A 257 -4.04 -19.50 5.99
N ASP A 258 -5.33 -19.90 5.92
CA ASP A 258 -5.80 -21.26 6.15
C ASP A 258 -5.21 -21.88 7.42
N SER A 259 -5.27 -21.17 8.53
CA SER A 259 -4.67 -21.52 9.82
C SER A 259 -5.72 -21.43 10.93
N TYR A 260 -5.46 -22.03 12.08
CA TYR A 260 -6.41 -22.09 13.19
C TYR A 260 -5.80 -21.71 14.56
N ASP A 261 -4.47 -21.62 14.63
CA ASP A 261 -3.71 -21.21 15.82
C ASP A 261 -2.36 -20.60 15.45
N ALA A 262 -1.60 -20.10 16.41
CA ALA A 262 -0.29 -19.50 16.22
C ALA A 262 0.71 -20.45 15.56
N ARG A 263 0.68 -21.74 15.97
CA ARG A 263 1.59 -22.75 15.45
C ARG A 263 1.32 -23.08 13.98
N SER A 264 0.06 -23.23 13.59
CA SER A 264 -0.32 -23.47 12.19
C SER A 264 -0.04 -22.25 11.32
N LEU A 265 -0.30 -21.03 11.83
CA LEU A 265 0.02 -19.78 11.16
C LEU A 265 1.53 -19.64 10.92
N THR A 266 2.35 -19.96 11.93
CA THR A 266 3.82 -19.97 11.81
C THR A 266 4.29 -20.90 10.70
N ARG A 267 3.78 -22.14 10.66
CA ARG A 267 4.10 -23.11 9.60
C ARG A 267 3.67 -22.62 8.23
N LYS A 268 2.47 -22.03 8.13
CA LYS A 268 1.93 -21.50 6.88
C LYS A 268 2.79 -20.37 6.34
N ILE A 269 3.11 -19.35 7.14
CA ILE A 269 3.93 -18.22 6.72
C ILE A 269 5.31 -18.68 6.22
N ARG A 270 5.97 -19.60 6.95
CA ARG A 270 7.25 -20.18 6.55
C ARG A 270 7.19 -20.95 5.24
N SER A 271 6.03 -21.56 4.90
CA SER A 271 5.86 -22.38 3.71
C SER A 271 5.64 -21.56 2.42
N ILE A 272 5.32 -20.27 2.52
CA ILE A 272 5.02 -19.44 1.34
C ILE A 272 6.29 -19.21 0.53
N ILE A 273 6.32 -19.75 -0.69
CA ILE A 273 7.50 -19.73 -1.56
C ILE A 273 7.96 -18.28 -1.85
N ALA A 274 7.01 -17.37 -2.08
CA ALA A 274 7.31 -15.96 -2.36
C ALA A 274 8.00 -15.23 -1.19
N PHE A 275 7.96 -15.80 0.02
CA PHE A 275 8.53 -15.21 1.23
C PHE A 275 9.93 -15.77 1.60
N LYS A 276 10.35 -16.87 0.97
CA LYS A 276 11.54 -17.65 1.40
C LYS A 276 12.85 -16.88 1.42
N HIS A 277 13.03 -15.92 0.53
CA HIS A 277 14.32 -15.22 0.34
C HIS A 277 14.27 -13.75 0.72
N ILE A 278 13.27 -13.35 1.51
CA ILE A 278 13.17 -11.97 1.98
C ILE A 278 13.94 -11.84 3.28
N PRO A 279 15.07 -11.11 3.29
CA PRO A 279 15.83 -10.86 4.52
C PRO A 279 15.12 -9.83 5.41
N ALA A 280 15.42 -9.85 6.70
CA ALA A 280 15.07 -8.74 7.57
C ALA A 280 15.79 -7.45 7.12
N PRO A 281 15.18 -6.26 7.35
CA PRO A 281 15.80 -5.00 6.96
C PRO A 281 17.00 -4.71 7.87
N MET A 282 18.20 -4.88 7.36
CA MET A 282 19.43 -4.69 8.09
C MET A 282 20.52 -4.05 7.23
N GLU A 283 21.34 -3.21 7.86
CA GLU A 283 22.52 -2.59 7.26
C GLU A 283 23.79 -3.35 7.66
N LYS A 284 24.69 -3.56 6.71
CA LYS A 284 26.00 -4.17 6.97
C LYS A 284 26.96 -3.12 7.57
N THR A 285 27.64 -3.48 8.63
CA THR A 285 28.67 -2.67 9.29
C THR A 285 29.97 -3.48 9.45
N GLU A 286 31.04 -2.85 9.91
CA GLU A 286 32.30 -3.54 10.22
C GLU A 286 32.16 -4.61 11.32
N LYS A 287 31.19 -4.44 12.24
CA LYS A 287 30.97 -5.33 13.39
C LYS A 287 29.88 -6.37 13.16
N GLY A 288 29.30 -6.44 11.96
CA GLY A 288 28.15 -7.30 11.63
C GLY A 288 27.00 -6.51 11.03
N PHE A 289 25.76 -6.87 11.38
CA PHE A 289 24.54 -6.28 10.83
C PHE A 289 23.75 -5.54 11.91
N LEU A 290 23.24 -4.35 11.59
CA LEU A 290 22.36 -3.56 12.44
C LEU A 290 20.96 -3.46 11.81
N PRO A 291 19.87 -3.35 12.59
CA PRO A 291 18.54 -3.08 12.04
C PRO A 291 18.53 -1.78 11.23
N ASP A 292 17.97 -1.83 10.02
CA ASP A 292 17.77 -0.67 9.16
C ASP A 292 16.40 -0.04 9.44
N PHE A 293 16.36 0.88 10.39
CA PHE A 293 15.15 1.63 10.73
C PHE A 293 14.74 2.68 9.68
N LYS A 294 15.56 2.88 8.62
CA LYS A 294 15.22 3.74 7.48
C LYS A 294 14.54 2.97 6.34
N SER A 295 14.48 1.65 6.44
CA SER A 295 13.84 0.82 5.44
C SER A 295 12.34 1.15 5.33
N ARG A 296 11.75 0.86 4.16
CA ARG A 296 10.31 1.06 3.92
C ARG A 296 9.40 0.31 4.90
N TYR A 297 9.84 -0.78 5.47
CA TYR A 297 9.12 -1.48 6.52
C TYR A 297 8.82 -0.58 7.72
N PHE A 298 9.74 0.34 8.05
CA PHE A 298 9.58 1.28 9.15
C PHE A 298 8.95 2.59 8.70
N THR A 299 9.39 3.14 7.56
CA THR A 299 8.96 4.47 7.11
C THR A 299 7.62 4.47 6.40
N GLU A 300 7.06 3.31 6.07
CA GLU A 300 5.74 3.16 5.45
C GLU A 300 4.77 2.39 6.35
N ASP A 301 5.13 1.15 6.77
CA ASP A 301 4.15 0.27 7.41
C ASP A 301 3.71 0.75 8.79
N PHE A 302 4.55 1.51 9.51
CA PHE A 302 4.15 2.15 10.77
C PHE A 302 3.28 3.39 10.53
N PRO A 303 3.77 4.49 9.89
CA PRO A 303 3.03 5.74 9.80
C PRO A 303 1.88 5.70 8.78
N PHE A 304 1.95 4.87 7.73
CA PHE A 304 0.95 4.78 6.66
C PHE A 304 0.26 3.40 6.60
N GLY A 305 0.37 2.61 7.63
CA GLY A 305 -0.29 1.32 7.79
C GLY A 305 -0.88 1.17 9.18
N LEU A 306 -0.07 0.77 10.17
CA LEU A 306 -0.52 0.47 11.52
C LEU A 306 -1.14 1.68 12.23
N LEU A 307 -0.55 2.88 12.06
CA LEU A 307 -1.06 4.13 12.64
C LEU A 307 -2.45 4.50 12.08
N ILE A 308 -2.74 4.21 10.82
CA ILE A 308 -4.07 4.45 10.24
C ILE A 308 -5.12 3.58 10.93
N ILE A 309 -4.82 2.31 11.19
CA ILE A 309 -5.69 1.41 11.95
C ILE A 309 -5.92 1.96 13.36
N LYS A 310 -4.86 2.39 14.04
CA LYS A 310 -4.95 3.02 15.36
C LYS A 310 -5.77 4.30 15.33
N SER A 311 -5.64 5.14 14.31
CA SER A 311 -6.44 6.37 14.16
C SER A 311 -7.94 6.07 14.14
N ILE A 312 -8.33 5.06 13.35
CA ILE A 312 -9.75 4.66 13.26
C ILE A 312 -10.22 4.02 14.57
N ALA A 313 -9.36 3.23 15.23
CA ALA A 313 -9.66 2.68 16.54
C ALA A 313 -9.99 3.78 17.56
N GLU A 314 -9.19 4.85 17.62
CA GLU A 314 -9.44 5.99 18.51
C GLU A 314 -10.74 6.73 18.17
N VAL A 315 -11.01 6.98 16.89
CA VAL A 315 -12.28 7.58 16.44
C VAL A 315 -13.49 6.76 16.87
N LEU A 316 -13.36 5.44 16.92
CA LEU A 316 -14.42 4.52 17.31
C LEU A 316 -14.39 4.12 18.80
N ASN A 317 -13.48 4.68 19.59
CA ASN A 317 -13.24 4.35 21.00
C ASN A 317 -12.96 2.86 21.25
N ILE A 318 -12.18 2.22 20.39
CA ILE A 318 -11.75 0.82 20.51
C ILE A 318 -10.33 0.77 21.08
N CYS A 319 -10.15 0.02 22.16
CA CYS A 319 -8.84 -0.22 22.77
C CYS A 319 -8.00 -1.18 21.91
N THR A 320 -6.73 -0.83 21.70
CA THR A 320 -5.79 -1.57 20.85
C THR A 320 -4.44 -1.78 21.52
N PRO A 321 -4.38 -2.46 22.70
CA PRO A 321 -3.14 -2.53 23.50
C PRO A 321 -1.98 -3.21 22.78
N ASN A 322 -2.22 -4.17 21.89
CA ASN A 322 -1.15 -4.83 21.13
C ASN A 322 -0.65 -3.97 19.97
N ILE A 323 -1.55 -3.30 19.26
CA ILE A 323 -1.20 -2.31 18.23
C ILE A 323 -0.44 -1.14 18.87
N ASP A 324 -0.91 -0.63 20.01
CA ASP A 324 -0.27 0.45 20.76
C ASP A 324 1.15 0.07 21.20
N LYS A 325 1.34 -1.16 21.70
CA LYS A 325 2.65 -1.72 22.07
C LYS A 325 3.63 -1.67 20.91
N ILE A 326 3.20 -2.07 19.71
CA ILE A 326 4.05 -2.06 18.51
C ILE A 326 4.34 -0.61 18.07
N LEU A 327 3.34 0.28 18.08
CA LEU A 327 3.51 1.68 17.70
C LEU A 327 4.43 2.44 18.66
N LEU A 328 4.29 2.23 19.97
CA LEU A 328 5.16 2.83 20.99
C LEU A 328 6.62 2.41 20.79
N TRP A 329 6.87 1.13 20.55
CA TRP A 329 8.21 0.66 20.21
C TRP A 329 8.69 1.25 18.86
N GLY A 330 7.84 1.25 17.85
CA GLY A 330 8.17 1.77 16.52
C GLY A 330 8.54 3.25 16.55
N GLN A 331 7.78 4.08 17.25
CA GLN A 331 8.08 5.51 17.40
C GLN A 331 9.40 5.75 18.13
N ASP A 332 9.74 4.91 19.13
CA ASP A 332 11.00 5.03 19.87
C ASP A 332 12.21 4.74 18.97
N VAL A 333 12.19 3.63 18.21
CA VAL A 333 13.30 3.29 17.30
C VAL A 333 13.42 4.25 16.11
N LEU A 334 12.31 4.86 15.68
CA LEU A 334 12.27 5.88 14.62
C LEU A 334 12.64 7.28 15.12
N ASN A 335 12.76 7.47 16.44
CA ASN A 335 12.90 8.77 17.08
C ASN A 335 11.78 9.74 16.67
N LYS A 336 10.54 9.24 16.69
CA LYS A 336 9.30 9.96 16.40
C LYS A 336 8.37 9.94 17.61
N GLU A 337 7.38 10.80 17.61
CA GLU A 337 6.33 10.85 18.64
C GLU A 337 4.96 10.87 17.95
N TYR A 338 4.28 9.72 17.94
CA TYR A 338 2.93 9.55 17.42
C TYR A 338 1.90 9.46 18.55
N ILE A 339 2.18 8.57 19.52
CA ILE A 339 1.38 8.39 20.74
C ILE A 339 2.04 9.17 21.87
N HIS A 340 1.25 10.03 22.51
CA HIS A 340 1.61 10.76 23.71
C HIS A 340 0.51 10.58 24.76
N GLU A 341 0.86 10.17 25.99
CA GLU A 341 -0.09 9.87 27.06
C GLU A 341 -1.23 8.91 26.65
N GLY A 342 -0.91 7.92 25.82
CA GLY A 342 -1.85 6.88 25.39
C GLY A 342 -2.75 7.25 24.21
N GLU A 343 -2.66 8.45 23.64
CA GLU A 343 -3.47 8.94 22.53
C GLU A 343 -2.60 9.38 21.34
N LEU A 344 -3.17 9.35 20.14
CA LEU A 344 -2.54 9.91 18.93
C LEU A 344 -2.60 11.45 18.95
N LYS A 345 -1.66 12.05 19.70
CA LYS A 345 -1.48 13.49 19.82
C LYS A 345 -0.01 13.92 19.79
N GLY A 346 0.87 13.02 19.34
CA GLY A 346 2.30 13.29 19.21
C GLY A 346 2.60 14.33 18.13
N LYS A 347 3.76 14.99 18.27
CA LYS A 347 4.18 16.11 17.41
C LYS A 347 4.44 15.72 15.95
N ASP A 348 4.73 14.44 15.68
CA ASP A 348 5.09 13.95 14.33
C ASP A 348 3.89 13.34 13.57
N LEU A 349 2.65 13.50 14.06
CA LEU A 349 1.45 12.98 13.40
C LEU A 349 1.18 13.59 12.03
N SER A 350 1.57 14.83 11.79
CA SER A 350 1.39 15.50 10.49
C SER A 350 2.18 14.85 9.35
N GLU A 351 3.20 14.04 9.67
CA GLU A 351 4.02 13.33 8.69
C GLU A 351 3.51 11.89 8.43
N THR A 352 2.26 11.60 8.79
CA THR A 352 1.69 10.25 8.76
C THR A 352 0.34 10.21 8.04
N GLY A 353 -0.20 9.00 7.88
CA GLY A 353 -1.57 8.81 7.39
C GLY A 353 -2.65 9.02 8.47
N TYR A 354 -2.38 9.79 9.52
CA TYR A 354 -3.31 10.06 10.62
C TYR A 354 -4.68 10.55 10.15
N ILE A 355 -5.73 9.95 10.70
CA ILE A 355 -7.13 10.24 10.38
C ILE A 355 -7.82 10.70 11.66
N ASN A 356 -8.23 11.96 11.74
CA ASN A 356 -9.03 12.45 12.85
C ASN A 356 -10.53 12.18 12.64
N ALA A 357 -11.31 12.33 13.70
CA ALA A 357 -12.76 12.06 13.68
C ALA A 357 -13.50 12.91 12.64
N ASP A 358 -13.15 14.18 12.49
CA ASP A 358 -13.79 15.08 11.53
C ASP A 358 -13.63 14.58 10.10
N LEU A 359 -12.39 14.24 9.69
CA LEU A 359 -12.09 13.69 8.36
C LEU A 359 -12.79 12.35 8.14
N PHE A 360 -12.73 11.45 9.14
CA PHE A 360 -13.38 10.15 9.07
C PHE A 360 -14.88 10.25 8.80
N TYR A 361 -15.60 11.00 9.63
CA TYR A 361 -17.06 11.14 9.48
C TYR A 361 -17.47 12.00 8.28
N LYS A 362 -16.66 12.95 7.84
CA LYS A 362 -16.93 13.70 6.60
C LYS A 362 -16.90 12.80 5.37
N LEU A 363 -15.91 11.94 5.27
CA LEU A 363 -15.81 11.04 4.12
C LEU A 363 -16.89 9.94 4.15
N LEU A 364 -17.31 9.48 5.34
CA LEU A 364 -18.41 8.50 5.46
C LEU A 364 -19.77 9.03 5.00
N LYS A 365 -19.98 10.33 5.03
CA LYS A 365 -21.25 10.99 4.63
C LYS A 365 -21.30 11.29 3.12
N ASN A 366 -20.22 11.06 2.41
CA ASN A 366 -20.08 11.33 1.00
C ASN A 366 -20.33 10.07 0.16
#